data_a6e02b51a8c76944b9aa59d99ed0a44f
#
_entry.id   a6e02b51a8c76944b9aa59d99ed0a44f
#
_cell.length_a   1.000
_cell.length_b   1.000
_cell.length_c   1.000
_cell.angle_alpha   90.00
_cell.angle_beta   90.00
_cell.angle_gamma   90.00
#
_symmetry.space_group_name_H-M   'P 1'
#
loop_
_entity.id
_entity.type
_entity.pdbx_description
1 polymer ?
#
loop_
_entity_poly.entity_id
_entity_poly.type
_entity_poly.pdbx_seq_one_letter_code
_entity_poly.pdbx_strand_id
1 'polypeptide(L)'
;MNDKSHFDLVILGSGSTAFAAALRAKELGKTAVMTEERTTGGTCVNRGCLPSKNLIEAAKLLYDAKNPRYPGITPTNLELDFAALIQQKDEVIAGYRNKKYESLVGSGFYIEEGHAEFLDSHTVKVGDKQLSGENILIATGSRPTLPSINGLEGVPYLTSDLLTSNEAMELTECPQSLLIVGGGYIALELGQMFHRFGTKVTILERSDRVLAHGYEPETGQTIGKIFQDEGIEIVTNVAIDSVR
;
A
#
# COMPACT_ATOMS: atom_id res chain seq x y z
N MET A 1 4.84 33.81 14.60
CA MET A 1 4.66 32.34 14.69
C MET A 1 5.67 31.86 15.72
N ASN A 2 5.20 31.18 16.78
CA ASN A 2 6.13 30.65 17.79
C ASN A 2 6.96 29.55 17.13
N ASP A 3 8.24 29.85 16.95
CA ASP A 3 9.23 28.90 16.46
C ASP A 3 9.57 27.90 17.60
N LYS A 4 8.60 27.04 17.93
CA LYS A 4 8.85 25.95 18.88
C LYS A 4 9.73 24.92 18.16
N SER A 5 11.01 25.01 18.36
CA SER A 5 12.00 24.01 17.88
C SER A 5 12.14 22.81 18.84
N HIS A 6 11.48 22.82 20.00
CA HIS A 6 11.57 21.78 21.01
C HIS A 6 10.21 21.20 21.39
N PHE A 7 10.11 19.86 21.40
CA PHE A 7 8.88 19.09 21.62
C PHE A 7 9.11 17.98 22.66
N ASP A 8 8.04 17.49 23.28
CA ASP A 8 8.13 16.26 24.07
C ASP A 8 8.41 15.04 23.17
N LEU A 9 7.92 15.07 21.90
CA LEU A 9 8.08 13.99 20.94
C LEU A 9 8.29 14.51 19.50
N VAL A 10 9.37 14.11 18.86
CA VAL A 10 9.56 14.25 17.41
C VAL A 10 9.33 12.89 16.75
N ILE A 11 8.48 12.84 15.71
CA ILE A 11 8.10 11.60 15.03
C ILE A 11 8.56 11.66 13.58
N LEU A 12 9.41 10.72 13.19
CA LEU A 12 9.90 10.62 11.82
C LEU A 12 8.94 9.76 11.00
N GLY A 13 8.20 10.40 10.09
CA GLY A 13 7.13 9.83 9.30
C GLY A 13 5.73 10.28 9.75
N SER A 14 4.73 10.09 8.89
CA SER A 14 3.32 10.43 9.14
C SER A 14 2.36 9.26 8.93
N GLY A 15 2.87 8.04 8.86
CA GLY A 15 2.07 6.83 8.68
C GLY A 15 1.24 6.45 9.90
N SER A 16 0.65 5.26 9.89
CA SER A 16 -0.27 4.80 10.94
C SER A 16 0.37 4.76 12.34
N THR A 17 1.63 4.35 12.44
CA THR A 17 2.39 4.35 13.71
C THR A 17 2.61 5.77 14.22
N ALA A 18 3.02 6.67 13.34
CA ALA A 18 3.22 8.08 13.67
C ALA A 18 1.92 8.74 14.14
N PHE A 19 0.82 8.48 13.43
CA PHE A 19 -0.50 8.99 13.80
C PHE A 19 -0.95 8.50 15.19
N ALA A 20 -0.79 7.21 15.47
CA ALA A 20 -1.15 6.63 16.77
C ALA A 20 -0.32 7.25 17.91
N ALA A 21 0.99 7.45 17.68
CA ALA A 21 1.88 8.09 18.65
C ALA A 21 1.51 9.56 18.91
N ALA A 22 1.23 10.33 17.84
CA ALA A 22 0.80 11.72 17.95
C ALA A 22 -0.53 11.82 18.72
N LEU A 23 -1.50 10.97 18.40
CA LEU A 23 -2.78 10.92 19.13
C LEU A 23 -2.57 10.62 20.60
N ARG A 24 -1.69 9.66 20.93
CA ARG A 24 -1.38 9.33 22.32
C ARG A 24 -0.65 10.46 23.05
N ALA A 25 0.28 11.14 22.39
CA ALA A 25 0.94 12.32 22.95
C ALA A 25 -0.09 13.42 23.29
N LYS A 26 -1.04 13.65 22.38
CA LYS A 26 -2.16 14.60 22.62
C LYS A 26 -2.99 14.24 23.85
N GLU A 27 -3.41 12.98 23.98
CA GLU A 27 -4.16 12.49 25.15
C GLU A 27 -3.42 12.71 26.48
N LEU A 28 -2.09 12.65 26.44
CA LEU A 28 -1.22 12.87 27.59
C LEU A 28 -0.88 14.37 27.83
N GLY A 29 -1.43 15.29 27.05
CA GLY A 29 -1.12 16.71 27.11
C GLY A 29 0.30 17.07 26.65
N LYS A 30 0.94 16.22 25.86
CA LYS A 30 2.30 16.37 25.35
C LYS A 30 2.34 17.04 23.99
N THR A 31 3.40 17.78 23.73
CA THR A 31 3.67 18.40 22.42
C THR A 31 4.37 17.40 21.49
N ALA A 32 3.95 17.37 20.21
CA ALA A 32 4.62 16.55 19.21
C ALA A 32 4.63 17.21 17.83
N VAL A 33 5.65 16.86 17.04
CA VAL A 33 5.76 17.20 15.62
C VAL A 33 6.03 15.92 14.84
N MET A 34 5.41 15.79 13.66
CA MET A 34 5.72 14.73 12.70
C MET A 34 6.53 15.33 11.55
N THR A 35 7.37 14.50 10.91
CA THR A 35 8.03 14.85 9.65
C THR A 35 7.53 13.96 8.54
N GLU A 36 7.46 14.44 7.30
CA GLU A 36 7.05 13.63 6.15
C GLU A 36 7.76 14.06 4.88
N GLU A 37 8.49 13.14 4.25
CA GLU A 37 9.24 13.44 3.03
C GLU A 37 8.44 13.24 1.73
N ARG A 38 7.32 12.51 1.77
CA ARG A 38 6.55 12.13 0.56
C ARG A 38 5.09 12.64 0.66
N THR A 39 4.22 11.80 1.17
CA THR A 39 2.78 12.08 1.24
C THR A 39 2.24 11.76 2.62
N THR A 40 1.68 12.76 3.27
CA THR A 40 1.04 12.60 4.57
C THR A 40 0.06 11.43 4.59
N GLY A 41 0.19 10.57 5.59
CA GLY A 41 -0.65 9.38 5.75
C GLY A 41 0.09 8.05 5.60
N GLY A 42 1.27 8.07 5.00
CA GLY A 42 2.12 6.89 4.80
C GLY A 42 1.50 5.86 3.86
N THR A 43 2.12 4.68 3.80
CA THR A 43 1.78 3.62 2.84
C THR A 43 0.33 3.14 2.95
N CYS A 44 -0.15 2.85 4.14
CA CYS A 44 -1.48 2.26 4.33
C CYS A 44 -2.61 3.13 3.74
N VAL A 45 -2.55 4.46 3.96
CA VAL A 45 -3.57 5.40 3.47
C VAL A 45 -3.40 5.64 1.98
N ASN A 46 -2.18 5.89 1.51
CA ASN A 46 -1.97 6.40 0.16
C ASN A 46 -1.71 5.32 -0.89
N ARG A 47 -1.07 4.19 -0.52
CA ARG A 47 -0.51 3.21 -1.46
C ARG A 47 -0.75 1.75 -1.09
N GLY A 48 -1.36 1.47 0.05
CA GLY A 48 -1.52 0.11 0.57
C GLY A 48 -2.97 -0.24 0.85
N CYS A 49 -3.31 -0.30 2.13
CA CYS A 49 -4.57 -0.89 2.60
C CYS A 49 -5.81 -0.20 2.04
N LEU A 50 -5.89 1.13 2.10
CA LEU A 50 -7.09 1.84 1.66
C LEU A 50 -7.34 1.71 0.15
N PRO A 51 -6.38 2.07 -0.73
CA PRO A 51 -6.59 1.93 -2.17
C PRO A 51 -6.82 0.48 -2.59
N SER A 52 -6.06 -0.47 -2.05
CA SER A 52 -6.24 -1.88 -2.43
C SER A 52 -7.62 -2.41 -2.01
N LYS A 53 -8.09 -2.13 -0.80
CA LYS A 53 -9.41 -2.62 -0.36
C LYS A 53 -10.57 -1.97 -1.12
N ASN A 54 -10.44 -0.69 -1.50
CA ASN A 54 -11.43 -0.04 -2.36
C ASN A 54 -11.55 -0.76 -3.73
N LEU A 55 -10.40 -1.02 -4.39
CA LEU A 55 -10.38 -1.69 -5.68
C LEU A 55 -10.76 -3.19 -5.60
N ILE A 56 -10.34 -3.89 -4.54
CA ILE A 56 -10.71 -5.30 -4.30
C ILE A 56 -12.22 -5.46 -4.15
N GLU A 57 -12.90 -4.52 -3.46
CA GLU A 57 -14.35 -4.57 -3.32
C GLU A 57 -15.06 -4.35 -4.66
N ALA A 58 -14.57 -3.43 -5.50
CA ALA A 58 -15.08 -3.24 -6.86
C ALA A 58 -14.86 -4.51 -7.71
N ALA A 59 -13.68 -5.12 -7.64
CA ALA A 59 -13.37 -6.37 -8.35
C ALA A 59 -14.26 -7.52 -7.88
N LYS A 60 -14.55 -7.59 -6.57
CA LYS A 60 -15.48 -8.56 -5.99
C LYS A 60 -16.89 -8.39 -6.54
N LEU A 61 -17.37 -7.15 -6.67
CA LEU A 61 -18.70 -6.88 -7.24
C LEU A 61 -18.84 -7.42 -8.67
N LEU A 62 -17.82 -7.19 -9.51
CA LEU A 62 -17.79 -7.73 -10.88
C LEU A 62 -17.81 -9.27 -10.89
N TYR A 63 -17.00 -9.87 -10.04
CA TYR A 63 -16.92 -11.33 -9.92
C TYR A 63 -18.25 -11.94 -9.44
N ASP A 64 -18.85 -11.39 -8.38
CA ASP A 64 -20.10 -11.88 -7.80
C ASP A 64 -21.28 -11.72 -8.77
N ALA A 65 -21.31 -10.66 -9.57
CA ALA A 65 -22.33 -10.47 -10.61
C ALA A 65 -22.25 -11.54 -11.71
N LYS A 66 -21.04 -11.92 -12.10
CA LYS A 66 -20.79 -12.97 -13.09
C LYS A 66 -20.98 -14.37 -12.52
N ASN A 67 -20.74 -14.56 -11.22
CA ASN A 67 -20.76 -15.86 -10.53
C ASN A 67 -21.69 -15.84 -9.31
N PRO A 68 -23.00 -15.62 -9.48
CA PRO A 68 -23.93 -15.55 -8.36
C PRO A 68 -24.02 -16.89 -7.61
N ARG A 69 -23.98 -16.83 -6.29
CA ARG A 69 -24.05 -18.03 -5.43
C ARG A 69 -25.44 -18.66 -5.35
N TYR A 70 -26.47 -17.90 -5.72
CA TYR A 70 -27.84 -18.31 -5.55
C TYR A 70 -28.48 -18.69 -6.91
N PRO A 71 -29.10 -19.89 -7.02
CA PRO A 71 -29.66 -20.38 -8.28
C PRO A 71 -30.76 -19.48 -8.90
N GLY A 72 -31.39 -18.64 -8.08
CA GLY A 72 -32.41 -17.69 -8.54
C GLY A 72 -31.88 -16.38 -9.09
N ILE A 73 -30.54 -16.15 -9.07
CA ILE A 73 -29.90 -14.96 -9.59
C ILE A 73 -29.23 -15.30 -10.91
N THR A 74 -29.66 -14.62 -11.99
CA THR A 74 -29.06 -14.81 -13.31
C THR A 74 -27.69 -14.15 -13.38
N PRO A 75 -26.64 -14.86 -13.82
CA PRO A 75 -25.33 -14.25 -14.07
C PRO A 75 -25.42 -13.09 -15.06
N THR A 76 -24.68 -12.02 -14.77
CA THR A 76 -24.59 -10.86 -15.66
C THR A 76 -23.17 -10.33 -15.72
N ASN A 77 -22.79 -9.79 -16.87
CA ASN A 77 -21.52 -9.08 -17.02
C ASN A 77 -21.77 -7.58 -16.78
N LEU A 78 -21.01 -7.01 -15.87
CA LEU A 78 -20.95 -5.57 -15.67
C LEU A 78 -19.81 -5.01 -16.52
N GLU A 79 -20.01 -3.81 -17.06
CA GLU A 79 -18.94 -3.07 -17.75
C GLU A 79 -18.06 -2.38 -16.71
N LEU A 80 -16.75 -2.36 -16.96
CA LEU A 80 -15.77 -1.70 -16.14
C LEU A 80 -15.19 -0.49 -16.87
N ASP A 81 -15.44 0.69 -16.35
CA ASP A 81 -14.63 1.87 -16.64
C ASP A 81 -13.50 1.94 -15.58
N PHE A 82 -12.34 1.41 -15.95
CA PHE A 82 -11.19 1.34 -15.04
C PHE A 82 -10.66 2.72 -14.70
N ALA A 83 -10.65 3.68 -15.63
CA ALA A 83 -10.18 5.04 -15.39
C ALA A 83 -11.07 5.76 -14.37
N ALA A 84 -12.40 5.66 -14.52
CA ALA A 84 -13.36 6.22 -13.57
C ALA A 84 -13.22 5.58 -12.19
N LEU A 85 -12.95 4.27 -12.12
CA LEU A 85 -12.71 3.57 -10.85
C LEU A 85 -11.44 4.07 -10.15
N ILE A 86 -10.35 4.28 -10.89
CA ILE A 86 -9.11 4.84 -10.34
C ILE A 86 -9.33 6.26 -9.82
N GLN A 87 -10.03 7.11 -10.58
CA GLN A 87 -10.38 8.46 -10.13
C GLN A 87 -11.20 8.44 -8.82
N GLN A 88 -12.23 7.60 -8.75
CA GLN A 88 -13.06 7.44 -7.54
C GLN A 88 -12.20 7.01 -6.33
N LYS A 89 -11.30 6.06 -6.52
CA LYS A 89 -10.35 5.63 -5.49
C LYS A 89 -9.52 6.82 -4.98
N ASP A 90 -8.96 7.65 -5.88
CA ASP A 90 -8.12 8.79 -5.50
C ASP A 90 -8.91 9.85 -4.70
N GLU A 91 -10.16 10.12 -5.09
CA GLU A 91 -11.06 11.03 -4.37
C GLU A 91 -11.36 10.53 -2.94
N VAL A 92 -11.68 9.24 -2.80
CA VAL A 92 -11.94 8.61 -1.49
C VAL A 92 -10.71 8.71 -0.58
N ILE A 93 -9.52 8.41 -1.12
CA ILE A 93 -8.28 8.44 -0.35
C ILE A 93 -7.93 9.86 0.07
N ALA A 94 -8.05 10.84 -0.83
CA ALA A 94 -7.83 12.25 -0.52
C ALA A 94 -8.78 12.73 0.60
N GLY A 95 -10.07 12.41 0.47
CA GLY A 95 -11.07 12.75 1.48
C GLY A 95 -10.78 12.12 2.85
N TYR A 96 -10.39 10.84 2.87
CA TYR A 96 -10.03 10.15 4.10
C TYR A 96 -8.78 10.74 4.76
N ARG A 97 -7.73 10.98 3.98
CA ARG A 97 -6.48 11.58 4.44
C ARG A 97 -6.73 12.93 5.09
N ASN A 98 -7.45 13.82 4.41
CA ASN A 98 -7.76 15.16 4.91
C ASN A 98 -8.49 15.09 6.25
N LYS A 99 -9.61 14.38 6.34
CA LYS A 99 -10.37 14.21 7.59
C LYS A 99 -9.53 13.67 8.74
N LYS A 100 -8.69 12.68 8.47
CA LYS A 100 -7.84 12.04 9.49
C LYS A 100 -6.83 13.04 10.07
N TYR A 101 -6.16 13.82 9.24
CA TYR A 101 -5.07 14.68 9.67
C TYR A 101 -5.51 16.07 10.10
N GLU A 102 -6.62 16.59 9.58
CA GLU A 102 -7.27 17.83 10.09
C GLU A 102 -7.54 17.76 11.60
N SER A 103 -7.93 16.59 12.10
CA SER A 103 -8.18 16.37 13.53
C SER A 103 -6.94 16.51 14.42
N LEU A 104 -5.75 16.32 13.87
CA LEU A 104 -4.49 16.55 14.58
C LEU A 104 -4.04 18.01 14.48
N VAL A 105 -4.03 18.57 13.28
CA VAL A 105 -3.55 19.95 13.03
C VAL A 105 -4.31 20.99 13.87
N GLY A 106 -5.63 20.86 14.00
CA GLY A 106 -6.46 21.71 14.86
C GLY A 106 -6.15 21.64 16.37
N SER A 107 -5.21 20.79 16.79
CA SER A 107 -4.89 20.52 18.20
C SER A 107 -3.45 20.89 18.58
N GLY A 108 -2.77 21.68 17.74
CA GLY A 108 -1.39 22.13 18.00
C GLY A 108 -0.30 21.15 17.54
N PHE A 109 -0.69 20.08 16.85
CA PHE A 109 0.24 19.21 16.12
C PHE A 109 0.39 19.70 14.69
N TYR A 110 1.58 19.58 14.15
CA TYR A 110 1.82 19.87 12.75
C TYR A 110 2.77 18.85 12.14
N ILE A 111 2.78 18.82 10.82
CA ILE A 111 3.66 17.98 10.03
C ILE A 111 4.64 18.90 9.33
N GLU A 112 5.92 18.72 9.59
CA GLU A 112 6.98 19.39 8.87
C GLU A 112 7.32 18.59 7.62
N GLU A 113 7.12 19.19 6.46
CA GLU A 113 7.38 18.54 5.18
C GLU A 113 8.85 18.57 4.84
N GLY A 114 9.43 17.41 4.53
CA GLY A 114 10.82 17.25 4.12
C GLY A 114 11.46 16.00 4.69
N HIS A 115 12.64 15.69 4.15
CA HIS A 115 13.48 14.61 4.65
C HIS A 115 14.10 14.99 5.99
N ALA A 116 14.02 14.09 6.97
CA ALA A 116 14.57 14.29 8.29
C ALA A 116 15.91 13.57 8.45
N GLU A 117 16.94 14.31 8.86
CA GLU A 117 18.28 13.79 9.14
C GLU A 117 18.64 14.02 10.61
N PHE A 118 19.20 13.02 11.28
CA PHE A 118 19.69 13.17 12.64
C PHE A 118 20.93 14.08 12.68
N LEU A 119 20.90 15.09 13.56
CA LEU A 119 22.06 15.87 13.94
C LEU A 119 22.71 15.28 15.21
N ASP A 120 21.89 14.83 16.13
CA ASP A 120 22.28 14.13 17.36
C ASP A 120 21.13 13.24 17.85
N SER A 121 21.23 12.65 19.07
CA SER A 121 20.23 11.75 19.64
C SER A 121 18.88 12.40 19.95
N HIS A 122 18.79 13.72 19.96
CA HIS A 122 17.59 14.48 20.32
C HIS A 122 17.20 15.54 19.31
N THR A 123 17.96 15.69 18.21
CA THR A 123 17.75 16.74 17.21
C THR A 123 17.77 16.16 15.81
N VAL A 124 16.78 16.55 15.00
CA VAL A 124 16.74 16.27 13.57
C VAL A 124 16.68 17.57 12.77
N LYS A 125 17.23 17.53 11.56
CA LYS A 125 17.13 18.61 10.58
C LYS A 125 16.11 18.21 9.51
N VAL A 126 15.23 19.14 9.15
CA VAL A 126 14.25 18.99 8.05
C VAL A 126 14.33 20.25 7.19
N GLY A 127 14.92 20.16 6.01
CA GLY A 127 15.24 21.33 5.22
C GLY A 127 16.19 22.27 5.99
N ASP A 128 15.77 23.51 6.22
CA ASP A 128 16.54 24.51 6.99
C ASP A 128 16.17 24.55 8.48
N LYS A 129 15.17 23.78 8.91
CA LYS A 129 14.70 23.78 10.30
C LYS A 129 15.38 22.69 11.12
N GLN A 130 15.58 22.98 12.41
CA GLN A 130 16.01 22.02 13.41
C GLN A 130 14.88 21.76 14.40
N LEU A 131 14.52 20.49 14.56
CA LEU A 131 13.50 20.04 15.49
C LEU A 131 14.16 19.19 16.57
N SER A 132 14.01 19.60 17.83
CA SER A 132 14.53 18.84 18.96
C SER A 132 13.40 18.25 19.80
N GLY A 133 13.66 17.15 20.48
CA GLY A 133 12.67 16.47 21.32
C GLY A 133 13.26 15.75 22.50
N GLU A 134 12.49 15.66 23.58
CA GLU A 134 12.82 14.78 24.71
C GLU A 134 12.96 13.32 24.24
N ASN A 135 12.13 12.93 23.27
CA ASN A 135 12.12 11.61 22.64
C ASN A 135 11.99 11.76 21.12
N ILE A 136 12.61 10.84 20.36
CA ILE A 136 12.43 10.72 18.92
C ILE A 136 11.87 9.34 18.61
N LEU A 137 10.75 9.29 17.89
CA LEU A 137 10.14 8.07 17.39
C LEU A 137 10.47 7.89 15.90
N ILE A 138 11.17 6.81 15.56
CA ILE A 138 11.42 6.42 14.17
C ILE A 138 10.23 5.62 13.68
N ALA A 139 9.40 6.23 12.82
CA ALA A 139 8.18 5.64 12.25
C ALA A 139 8.16 5.78 10.71
N THR A 140 9.34 5.65 10.08
CA THR A 140 9.57 5.89 8.65
C THR A 140 8.97 4.84 7.72
N GLY A 141 8.46 3.71 8.28
CA GLY A 141 7.81 2.66 7.51
C GLY A 141 8.77 1.82 6.69
N SER A 142 8.27 1.31 5.56
CA SER A 142 9.03 0.45 4.63
C SER A 142 8.64 0.73 3.20
N ARG A 143 9.47 0.27 2.27
CA ARG A 143 9.24 0.33 0.82
C ARG A 143 9.31 -1.08 0.22
N PRO A 144 8.68 -1.33 -0.92
CA PRO A 144 8.88 -2.57 -1.67
C PRO A 144 10.36 -2.77 -2.00
N THR A 145 10.83 -3.99 -1.82
CA THR A 145 12.20 -4.37 -2.22
C THR A 145 12.16 -5.02 -3.60
N LEU A 146 12.98 -4.53 -4.52
CA LEU A 146 13.11 -5.15 -5.83
C LEU A 146 14.00 -6.40 -5.73
N PRO A 147 13.59 -7.51 -6.34
CA PRO A 147 14.43 -8.69 -6.44
C PRO A 147 15.60 -8.44 -7.40
N SER A 148 16.74 -9.08 -7.11
CA SER A 148 17.90 -9.05 -8.00
C SER A 148 17.68 -10.04 -9.16
N ILE A 149 16.97 -9.61 -10.21
CA ILE A 149 16.72 -10.38 -11.43
C ILE A 149 17.45 -9.71 -12.58
N ASN A 150 18.28 -10.46 -13.30
CA ASN A 150 19.01 -9.93 -14.44
C ASN A 150 18.03 -9.40 -15.52
N GLY A 151 18.26 -8.19 -16.01
CA GLY A 151 17.44 -7.56 -17.04
C GLY A 151 16.20 -6.84 -16.53
N LEU A 152 15.90 -6.86 -15.23
CA LEU A 152 14.73 -6.18 -14.67
C LEU A 152 14.73 -4.66 -14.97
N GLU A 153 15.91 -4.06 -15.00
CA GLU A 153 16.07 -2.62 -15.32
C GLU A 153 15.70 -2.28 -16.78
N GLY A 154 15.69 -3.26 -17.67
CA GLY A 154 15.39 -3.11 -19.10
C GLY A 154 13.92 -3.34 -19.46
N VAL A 155 13.06 -3.68 -18.52
CA VAL A 155 11.63 -3.93 -18.74
C VAL A 155 10.76 -3.07 -17.85
N PRO A 156 9.58 -2.67 -18.29
CA PRO A 156 8.62 -1.99 -17.43
C PRO A 156 8.12 -2.94 -16.34
N TYR A 157 8.18 -2.49 -15.09
CA TYR A 157 7.65 -3.26 -13.95
C TYR A 157 6.86 -2.37 -12.99
N LEU A 158 6.02 -3.02 -12.19
CA LEU A 158 5.24 -2.41 -11.13
C LEU A 158 5.67 -2.99 -9.78
N THR A 159 5.58 -2.18 -8.74
CA THR A 159 5.69 -2.66 -7.36
C THR A 159 4.30 -2.66 -6.69
N SER A 160 4.21 -3.07 -5.43
CA SER A 160 2.97 -2.97 -4.68
C SER A 160 2.50 -1.52 -4.44
N ASP A 161 3.33 -0.54 -4.78
CA ASP A 161 2.97 0.89 -4.76
C ASP A 161 2.19 1.33 -6.02
N LEU A 162 1.92 0.41 -6.95
CA LEU A 162 1.24 0.65 -8.23
C LEU A 162 -0.15 1.29 -8.16
N LEU A 163 -0.74 1.35 -6.98
CA LEU A 163 -2.07 1.93 -6.77
C LEU A 163 -2.04 3.44 -6.56
N THR A 164 -0.88 4.09 -6.69
CA THR A 164 -0.74 5.55 -6.58
C THR A 164 -0.31 6.16 -7.90
N SER A 165 -0.89 7.31 -8.22
CA SER A 165 -0.64 8.09 -9.43
C SER A 165 0.76 8.70 -9.54
N ASN A 166 1.62 8.57 -8.55
CA ASN A 166 2.91 9.29 -8.48
C ASN A 166 4.13 8.47 -8.90
N GLU A 167 4.00 7.23 -9.28
CA GLU A 167 5.09 6.46 -9.86
C GLU A 167 4.84 6.20 -11.35
N ALA A 168 5.88 6.22 -12.15
CA ALA A 168 6.01 6.34 -13.57
C ALA A 168 5.04 5.57 -14.51
N MET A 169 4.06 4.87 -13.98
CA MET A 169 2.96 4.28 -14.74
C MET A 169 1.64 4.55 -14.02
N GLU A 170 0.97 5.62 -14.42
CA GLU A 170 -0.45 5.80 -14.17
C GLU A 170 -1.19 4.68 -14.90
N LEU A 171 -1.69 3.71 -14.15
CA LEU A 171 -2.56 2.70 -14.74
C LEU A 171 -3.90 3.34 -15.06
N THR A 172 -4.02 3.91 -16.24
CA THR A 172 -5.29 4.42 -16.78
C THR A 172 -6.13 3.30 -17.39
N GLU A 173 -5.48 2.18 -17.71
CA GLU A 173 -6.11 0.99 -18.29
C GLU A 173 -5.70 -0.27 -17.53
N CYS A 174 -6.62 -1.22 -17.45
CA CYS A 174 -6.33 -2.52 -16.86
C CYS A 174 -5.37 -3.30 -17.79
N PRO A 175 -4.24 -3.81 -17.30
CA PRO A 175 -3.31 -4.54 -18.15
C PRO A 175 -3.94 -5.83 -18.69
N GLN A 176 -3.64 -6.18 -19.94
CA GLN A 176 -4.13 -7.42 -20.57
C GLN A 176 -3.56 -8.66 -19.87
N SER A 177 -2.32 -8.60 -19.43
CA SER A 177 -1.67 -9.68 -18.69
C SER A 177 -0.74 -9.11 -17.62
N LEU A 178 -0.60 -9.86 -16.53
CA LEU A 178 0.25 -9.51 -15.40
C LEU A 178 0.98 -10.73 -14.88
N LEU A 179 2.32 -10.65 -14.87
CA LEU A 179 3.17 -11.62 -14.22
C LEU A 179 3.59 -11.09 -12.86
N ILE A 180 3.27 -11.81 -11.80
CA ILE A 180 3.55 -11.41 -10.42
C ILE A 180 4.66 -12.27 -9.86
N VAL A 181 5.72 -11.66 -9.31
CA VAL A 181 6.84 -12.35 -8.68
C VAL A 181 6.65 -12.36 -7.17
N GLY A 182 6.48 -13.56 -6.62
CA GLY A 182 6.20 -13.85 -5.21
C GLY A 182 4.74 -14.18 -4.95
N GLY A 183 4.49 -15.14 -4.07
CA GLY A 183 3.16 -15.65 -3.67
C GLY A 183 2.74 -15.21 -2.26
N GLY A 184 3.17 -14.02 -1.81
CA GLY A 184 2.75 -13.45 -0.53
C GLY A 184 1.34 -12.83 -0.58
N TYR A 185 0.82 -12.43 0.58
CA TYR A 185 -0.56 -11.92 0.68
C TYR A 185 -0.86 -10.71 -0.23
N ILE A 186 0.10 -9.78 -0.42
CA ILE A 186 -0.07 -8.64 -1.33
C ILE A 186 -0.21 -9.11 -2.79
N ALA A 187 0.63 -10.05 -3.20
CA ALA A 187 0.57 -10.62 -4.54
C ALA A 187 -0.77 -11.32 -4.81
N LEU A 188 -1.28 -12.04 -3.83
CA LEU A 188 -2.57 -12.71 -3.91
C LEU A 188 -3.72 -11.70 -3.98
N GLU A 189 -3.78 -10.73 -3.08
CA GLU A 189 -4.81 -9.69 -3.08
C GLU A 189 -4.87 -8.93 -4.41
N LEU A 190 -3.71 -8.42 -4.89
CA LEU A 190 -3.65 -7.66 -6.12
C LEU A 190 -3.84 -8.54 -7.36
N GLY A 191 -3.28 -9.74 -7.34
CA GLY A 191 -3.44 -10.71 -8.44
C GLY A 191 -4.91 -11.08 -8.68
N GLN A 192 -5.63 -11.42 -7.61
CA GLN A 192 -7.05 -11.72 -7.70
C GLN A 192 -7.88 -10.50 -8.15
N MET A 193 -7.56 -9.32 -7.62
CA MET A 193 -8.19 -8.06 -8.02
C MET A 193 -8.06 -7.82 -9.52
N PHE A 194 -6.85 -7.86 -10.07
CA PHE A 194 -6.62 -7.67 -11.50
C PHE A 194 -7.25 -8.76 -12.35
N HIS A 195 -7.19 -10.03 -11.89
CA HIS A 195 -7.85 -11.13 -12.57
C HIS A 195 -9.36 -10.90 -12.71
N ARG A 196 -10.01 -10.46 -11.65
CA ARG A 196 -11.44 -10.15 -11.64
C ARG A 196 -11.80 -8.92 -12.48
N PHE A 197 -10.86 -8.01 -12.71
CA PHE A 197 -10.95 -6.92 -13.68
C PHE A 197 -10.73 -7.37 -15.14
N GLY A 198 -10.35 -8.64 -15.37
CA GLY A 198 -10.19 -9.21 -16.71
C GLY A 198 -8.74 -9.41 -17.15
N THR A 199 -7.76 -9.09 -16.31
CA THR A 199 -6.34 -9.34 -16.58
C THR A 199 -6.03 -10.84 -16.54
N LYS A 200 -5.24 -11.36 -17.49
CA LYS A 200 -4.64 -12.69 -17.37
C LYS A 200 -3.50 -12.64 -16.36
N VAL A 201 -3.66 -13.29 -15.21
CA VAL A 201 -2.68 -13.25 -14.12
C VAL A 201 -1.95 -14.59 -14.00
N THR A 202 -0.62 -14.51 -13.90
CA THR A 202 0.26 -15.63 -13.54
C THR A 202 1.12 -15.23 -12.34
N ILE A 203 1.12 -16.03 -11.28
CA ILE A 203 1.92 -15.82 -10.06
C ILE A 203 3.06 -16.81 -10.04
N LEU A 204 4.30 -16.31 -9.95
CA LEU A 204 5.52 -17.12 -9.81
C LEU A 204 5.97 -17.13 -8.35
N GLU A 205 6.04 -18.29 -7.73
CA GLU A 205 6.50 -18.44 -6.35
C GLU A 205 7.71 -19.39 -6.30
N ARG A 206 8.77 -18.96 -5.60
CA ARG A 206 9.99 -19.77 -5.44
C ARG A 206 9.81 -20.98 -4.52
N SER A 207 8.89 -20.89 -3.59
CA SER A 207 8.56 -21.96 -2.64
C SER A 207 7.61 -22.99 -3.27
N ASP A 208 7.33 -24.07 -2.57
CA ASP A 208 6.43 -25.13 -2.99
C ASP A 208 4.94 -24.74 -2.99
N ARG A 209 4.60 -23.62 -2.36
CA ARG A 209 3.23 -23.09 -2.26
C ARG A 209 3.22 -21.58 -2.06
N VAL A 210 2.09 -20.93 -2.32
CA VAL A 210 1.83 -19.55 -1.91
C VAL A 210 1.73 -19.46 -0.38
N LEU A 211 1.96 -18.29 0.18
CA LEU A 211 1.98 -18.06 1.63
C LEU A 211 2.89 -19.03 2.40
N ALA A 212 4.02 -19.41 1.79
CA ALA A 212 4.94 -20.39 2.37
C ALA A 212 5.58 -19.92 3.69
N HIS A 213 5.64 -18.62 3.91
CA HIS A 213 6.25 -18.03 5.10
C HIS A 213 5.21 -17.35 5.99
N GLY A 214 5.19 -17.72 7.27
CA GLY A 214 4.33 -17.10 8.28
C GLY A 214 2.87 -17.59 8.31
N TYR A 215 2.55 -18.63 7.51
CA TYR A 215 1.22 -19.24 7.45
C TYR A 215 1.32 -20.75 7.47
N GLU A 216 0.28 -21.41 8.00
CA GLU A 216 0.15 -22.85 8.00
C GLU A 216 0.09 -23.41 6.56
N PRO A 217 0.65 -24.62 6.30
CA PRO A 217 0.65 -25.22 4.98
C PRO A 217 -0.76 -25.32 4.35
N GLU A 218 -1.75 -25.67 5.13
CA GLU A 218 -3.14 -25.83 4.73
C GLU A 218 -3.75 -24.52 4.22
N THR A 219 -3.34 -23.39 4.82
CA THR A 219 -3.75 -22.05 4.39
C THR A 219 -3.26 -21.77 2.96
N GLY A 220 -1.97 -21.99 2.70
CA GLY A 220 -1.38 -21.79 1.37
C GLY A 220 -1.98 -22.72 0.32
N GLN A 221 -2.20 -24.00 0.66
CA GLN A 221 -2.82 -24.99 -0.23
C GLN A 221 -4.28 -24.61 -0.56
N THR A 222 -5.06 -24.23 0.45
CA THR A 222 -6.48 -23.85 0.27
C THR A 222 -6.61 -22.61 -0.60
N ILE A 223 -5.82 -21.56 -0.32
CA ILE A 223 -5.83 -20.33 -1.12
C ILE A 223 -5.34 -20.61 -2.54
N GLY A 224 -4.26 -21.38 -2.71
CA GLY A 224 -3.76 -21.77 -4.02
C GLY A 224 -4.83 -22.48 -4.87
N LYS A 225 -5.59 -23.40 -4.27
CA LYS A 225 -6.70 -24.07 -4.95
C LYS A 225 -7.80 -23.09 -5.36
N ILE A 226 -8.23 -22.18 -4.48
CA ILE A 226 -9.26 -21.18 -4.78
C ILE A 226 -8.84 -20.33 -5.98
N PHE A 227 -7.58 -19.90 -6.04
CA PHE A 227 -7.03 -19.10 -7.13
C PHE A 227 -7.03 -19.86 -8.45
N GLN A 228 -6.61 -21.12 -8.44
CA GLN A 228 -6.65 -21.99 -9.61
C GLN A 228 -8.08 -22.25 -10.09
N ASP A 229 -9.02 -22.46 -9.16
CA ASP A 229 -10.45 -22.64 -9.48
C ASP A 229 -11.07 -21.35 -10.09
N GLU A 230 -10.55 -20.15 -9.76
CA GLU A 230 -10.92 -18.87 -10.40
C GLU A 230 -10.21 -18.68 -11.76
N GLY A 231 -9.21 -19.47 -12.12
CA GLY A 231 -8.49 -19.38 -13.39
C GLY A 231 -7.17 -18.58 -13.31
N ILE A 232 -6.67 -18.30 -12.12
CA ILE A 232 -5.35 -17.68 -11.90
C ILE A 232 -4.28 -18.77 -11.94
N GLU A 233 -3.29 -18.60 -12.80
CA GLU A 233 -2.16 -19.51 -12.89
C GLU A 233 -1.18 -19.27 -11.74
N ILE A 234 -0.83 -20.32 -11.00
CA ILE A 234 0.20 -20.29 -9.95
C ILE A 234 1.27 -21.33 -10.32
N VAL A 235 2.51 -20.83 -10.49
CA VAL A 235 3.68 -21.67 -10.76
C VAL A 235 4.60 -21.61 -9.55
N THR A 236 4.79 -22.75 -8.90
CA THR A 236 5.62 -22.88 -7.69
C THR A 236 6.98 -23.48 -8.01
N ASN A 237 7.91 -23.45 -7.05
CA ASN A 237 9.29 -23.92 -7.19
C ASN A 237 10.05 -23.24 -8.36
N VAL A 238 9.77 -21.94 -8.58
CA VAL A 238 10.37 -21.19 -9.70
C VAL A 238 11.67 -20.52 -9.26
N ALA A 239 12.73 -20.71 -10.04
CA ALA A 239 13.93 -19.88 -10.02
C ALA A 239 13.89 -18.97 -11.25
N ILE A 240 13.99 -17.65 -11.03
CA ILE A 240 13.98 -16.65 -12.11
C ILE A 240 15.42 -16.20 -12.33
N ASP A 241 16.00 -16.57 -13.47
CA ASP A 241 17.37 -16.20 -13.82
C ASP A 241 17.46 -14.82 -14.47
N SER A 242 16.51 -14.49 -15.35
CA SER A 242 16.49 -13.22 -16.06
C SER A 242 15.12 -12.89 -16.63
N VAL A 243 14.94 -11.61 -16.97
CA VAL A 243 13.78 -11.07 -17.70
C VAL A 243 14.28 -10.30 -18.93
N ARG A 244 13.49 -10.33 -20.02
CA ARG A 244 13.81 -9.66 -21.29
C ARG A 244 12.59 -8.98 -21.88
#